data_7fef17afb6d0d0c7c8adf295b68eaf54
#
_entry.id   7fef17afb6d0d0c7c8adf295b68eaf54
#
_cell.length_a   1.000
_cell.length_b   1.000
_cell.length_c   1.000
_cell.angle_alpha   90.00
_cell.angle_beta   90.00
_cell.angle_gamma   90.00
#
_symmetry.space_group_name_H-M   'P 1'
#
loop_
_entity.id
_entity.type
_entity.pdbx_description
1 polymer ?
#
loop_
_entity_poly.entity_id
_entity_poly.type
_entity_poly.pdbx_seq_one_letter_code
_entity_poly.pdbx_strand_id
1 'polypeptide(L)'
;MRFPAKKPLILILALTLLMTGCAGARTGTQQAEEPPPVYDQVIPGTEVKERQPADHVFSLNYDPNASMNPVRAESSANMQFWSLLYDSVFTVDSDWSVRSEVVTEWTSDDFIWWVFHIDTSICFSDGTPLSAADVAYSIQRAQQSSYYANRLDIIYGISAFGSDTFAVTTKYANSQFPALLNIPIIKKGDYFEDRPLGTGPYMLSEEGDRLILNPENRHAAEMPLDTVYLRDCMDTSARIRAFEEAAIDLVVNDPTGMYNLGYGSSNETRYFDTSNMHYLGFNTTSMYFLTAAARCAVGFAADRDAIVSTLMSGCGVAATLPVHPASGYYDEDYARGFAFNPENAAVMFANAGVRDYDEDGQLEMLVTGIVVELNIRFIVNSDSTAKVLAARKICEQLNELGITTTLYELTWADYIAALEAGEFDMYYGEIRMTPDWNLSELFRPRENRSKDLTFQGMNYAQTRDYGYVDLYEKYLGEQEESARREDFQAISRYITETGIILPLCFERRELLTHRGVATGISATQYDVFHNFNEWTINLE
;
A
#
# COMPACT_ATOMS: atom_id res chain seq x y z
N MET A 1 20.42 -3.25 -57.33
CA MET A 1 19.14 -3.99 -57.20
C MET A 1 18.69 -3.92 -55.74
N ARG A 2 17.68 -3.13 -55.44
CA ARG A 2 17.12 -2.96 -54.09
C ARG A 2 15.93 -3.90 -53.97
N PHE A 3 15.94 -4.78 -52.98
CA PHE A 3 14.74 -5.56 -52.58
C PHE A 3 14.03 -4.84 -51.44
N PRO A 4 12.69 -4.74 -51.47
CA PRO A 4 11.94 -4.10 -50.43
C PRO A 4 11.68 -5.04 -49.22
N ALA A 5 11.83 -4.50 -48.02
CA ALA A 5 11.52 -5.16 -46.78
C ALA A 5 10.00 -5.43 -46.65
N LYS A 6 9.62 -6.66 -46.38
CA LYS A 6 8.24 -7.06 -46.05
C LYS A 6 8.03 -6.85 -44.55
N LYS A 7 7.06 -6.01 -44.19
CA LYS A 7 6.53 -5.87 -42.84
C LYS A 7 5.68 -7.11 -42.49
N PRO A 8 5.78 -7.68 -41.29
CA PRO A 8 4.82 -8.69 -40.84
C PRO A 8 3.48 -8.05 -40.52
N LEU A 9 2.42 -8.62 -41.06
CA LEU A 9 1.02 -8.27 -40.79
C LEU A 9 0.62 -8.96 -39.49
N ILE A 10 0.42 -8.20 -38.41
CA ILE A 10 -0.16 -8.70 -37.16
C ILE A 10 -1.66 -8.83 -37.39
N LEU A 11 -2.16 -10.06 -37.38
CA LEU A 11 -3.57 -10.39 -37.49
C LEU A 11 -4.22 -10.23 -36.11
N ILE A 12 -4.92 -9.11 -35.88
CA ILE A 12 -5.77 -8.92 -34.70
C ILE A 12 -7.08 -9.67 -34.98
N LEU A 13 -7.29 -10.77 -34.24
CA LEU A 13 -8.54 -11.52 -34.27
C LEU A 13 -9.52 -10.85 -33.30
N ALA A 14 -10.38 -9.98 -33.82
CA ALA A 14 -11.51 -9.44 -33.06
C ALA A 14 -12.60 -10.52 -32.95
N LEU A 15 -12.83 -11.03 -31.76
CA LEU A 15 -13.92 -11.94 -31.46
C LEU A 15 -15.18 -11.11 -31.13
N THR A 16 -16.05 -10.90 -32.12
CA THR A 16 -17.38 -10.32 -31.91
C THR A 16 -18.35 -11.41 -31.47
N LEU A 17 -18.72 -11.42 -30.20
CA LEU A 17 -19.85 -12.20 -29.71
C LEU A 17 -21.17 -11.45 -30.03
N LEU A 18 -21.97 -12.03 -30.89
CA LEU A 18 -23.38 -11.66 -31.12
C LEU A 18 -24.22 -12.17 -29.95
N MET A 19 -24.71 -11.25 -29.13
CA MET A 19 -25.76 -11.52 -28.14
C MET A 19 -27.09 -11.04 -28.71
N THR A 20 -27.94 -11.96 -29.11
CA THR A 20 -29.37 -11.72 -29.34
C THR A 20 -30.11 -11.92 -28.01
N GLY A 21 -30.50 -10.84 -27.36
CA GLY A 21 -31.31 -10.84 -26.17
C GLY A 21 -32.69 -10.22 -26.39
N CYS A 22 -33.72 -10.90 -25.96
CA CYS A 22 -35.12 -10.44 -26.01
C CYS A 22 -35.36 -9.25 -25.07
N ALA A 23 -36.02 -8.23 -25.61
CA ALA A 23 -36.52 -7.08 -24.90
C ALA A 23 -37.63 -7.46 -23.91
N GLY A 24 -37.46 -7.12 -22.64
CA GLY A 24 -38.52 -7.03 -21.64
C GLY A 24 -38.38 -5.73 -20.89
N ALA A 25 -39.20 -4.74 -21.25
CA ALA A 25 -39.26 -3.45 -20.58
C ALA A 25 -39.82 -3.62 -19.14
N ARG A 26 -39.06 -3.24 -18.14
CA ARG A 26 -39.59 -2.86 -16.82
C ARG A 26 -38.92 -1.57 -16.38
N THR A 27 -39.72 -0.53 -16.28
CA THR A 27 -39.44 0.73 -15.64
C THR A 27 -39.24 0.47 -14.12
N GLY A 28 -38.03 0.60 -13.63
CA GLY A 28 -37.70 0.59 -12.21
C GLY A 28 -36.85 1.83 -11.91
N THR A 29 -37.36 2.68 -11.07
CA THR A 29 -36.68 3.81 -10.44
C THR A 29 -35.34 3.36 -9.86
N GLN A 30 -34.25 3.99 -10.28
CA GLN A 30 -32.95 3.86 -9.62
C GLN A 30 -33.06 4.42 -8.18
N GLN A 31 -33.05 3.54 -7.20
CA GLN A 31 -32.67 3.89 -5.84
C GLN A 31 -31.14 3.95 -5.81
N ALA A 32 -30.61 5.03 -5.26
CA ALA A 32 -29.20 5.13 -4.93
C ALA A 32 -28.83 3.95 -4.00
N GLU A 33 -27.83 3.16 -4.37
CA GLU A 33 -27.27 2.13 -3.49
C GLU A 33 -26.69 2.82 -2.25
N GLU A 34 -27.22 2.45 -1.10
CA GLU A 34 -26.62 2.79 0.19
C GLU A 34 -25.23 2.12 0.29
N PRO A 35 -24.25 2.79 0.93
CA PRO A 35 -22.96 2.18 1.18
C PRO A 35 -23.14 0.86 1.95
N PRO A 36 -22.25 -0.13 1.75
CA PRO A 36 -22.39 -1.44 2.37
C PRO A 36 -22.47 -1.29 3.90
N PRO A 37 -23.36 -2.03 4.56
CA PRO A 37 -23.56 -1.92 5.98
C PRO A 37 -22.26 -2.25 6.74
N VAL A 38 -21.88 -1.39 7.67
CA VAL A 38 -20.90 -1.69 8.71
C VAL A 38 -21.42 -2.91 9.45
N TYR A 39 -20.74 -4.04 9.32
CA TYR A 39 -21.13 -5.27 10.02
C TYR A 39 -20.79 -5.11 11.50
N ASP A 40 -21.74 -4.62 12.29
CA ASP A 40 -21.78 -4.85 13.73
C ASP A 40 -22.09 -6.36 13.94
N GLN A 41 -21.06 -7.16 14.13
CA GLN A 41 -21.26 -8.55 14.59
C GLN A 41 -21.60 -8.52 16.08
N VAL A 42 -22.83 -8.17 16.38
CA VAL A 42 -23.40 -8.42 17.72
C VAL A 42 -23.71 -9.92 17.83
N ILE A 43 -22.89 -10.64 18.56
CA ILE A 43 -23.19 -12.04 18.95
C ILE A 43 -24.38 -12.00 19.90
N PRO A 44 -25.55 -12.61 19.54
CA PRO A 44 -26.72 -12.57 20.42
C PRO A 44 -26.43 -13.34 21.71
N GLY A 45 -26.48 -12.64 22.86
CA GLY A 45 -26.42 -13.23 24.19
C GLY A 45 -25.28 -12.78 25.11
N THR A 46 -24.40 -11.92 24.67
CA THR A 46 -23.45 -11.23 25.58
C THR A 46 -24.02 -9.88 25.97
N GLU A 47 -24.23 -9.68 27.28
CA GLU A 47 -24.44 -8.32 27.81
C GLU A 47 -23.19 -7.51 27.46
N VAL A 48 -23.32 -6.62 26.50
CA VAL A 48 -22.29 -5.65 26.15
C VAL A 48 -22.21 -4.67 27.31
N LYS A 49 -21.27 -4.84 28.23
CA LYS A 49 -20.94 -3.79 29.18
C LYS A 49 -20.38 -2.63 28.36
N GLU A 50 -21.13 -1.53 28.31
CA GLU A 50 -20.56 -0.24 27.87
C GLU A 50 -19.37 0.04 28.80
N ARG A 51 -18.15 0.03 28.23
CA ARG A 51 -16.97 0.46 28.96
C ARG A 51 -16.93 1.97 28.85
N GLN A 52 -17.05 2.62 29.97
CA GLN A 52 -16.68 4.03 30.10
C GLN A 52 -15.14 4.12 30.21
N PRO A 53 -14.52 5.18 29.68
CA PRO A 53 -13.09 5.42 29.90
C PRO A 53 -12.83 5.46 31.41
N ALA A 54 -11.81 4.73 31.85
CA ALA A 54 -11.60 4.52 33.29
C ALA A 54 -11.19 5.79 34.05
N ASP A 55 -10.65 6.80 33.34
CA ASP A 55 -10.03 7.98 33.92
C ASP A 55 -10.45 9.32 33.30
N HIS A 56 -11.47 9.34 32.44
CA HIS A 56 -11.98 10.52 31.74
C HIS A 56 -10.95 11.31 30.92
N VAL A 57 -9.88 10.65 30.48
CA VAL A 57 -8.83 11.22 29.64
C VAL A 57 -8.60 10.36 28.40
N PHE A 58 -8.13 10.98 27.32
CA PHE A 58 -7.76 10.27 26.10
C PHE A 58 -6.25 10.00 26.11
N SER A 59 -5.87 8.75 26.01
CA SER A 59 -4.49 8.31 26.15
C SER A 59 -4.04 7.45 24.98
N LEU A 60 -2.79 7.64 24.54
CA LEU A 60 -2.14 6.88 23.46
C LEU A 60 -0.91 6.15 24.00
N ASN A 61 -0.58 5.01 23.39
CA ASN A 61 0.70 4.38 23.66
C ASN A 61 1.84 5.12 22.96
N TYR A 62 3.00 5.21 23.62
CA TYR A 62 4.21 5.76 23.03
C TYR A 62 5.44 5.03 23.54
N ASP A 63 6.58 5.25 22.87
CA ASP A 63 7.89 4.74 23.27
C ASP A 63 8.74 5.89 23.87
N PRO A 64 8.91 5.93 25.20
CA PRO A 64 9.68 6.99 25.85
C PRO A 64 11.19 6.87 25.58
N ASN A 65 11.67 5.72 25.09
CA ASN A 65 13.09 5.45 24.84
C ASN A 65 13.50 5.75 23.40
N ALA A 66 12.54 5.99 22.52
CA ALA A 66 12.78 6.38 21.12
C ALA A 66 12.53 7.87 20.90
N SER A 67 13.21 8.42 19.90
CA SER A 67 13.00 9.81 19.50
C SER A 67 11.56 10.06 19.06
N MET A 68 11.04 11.24 19.40
CA MET A 68 9.80 11.80 18.87
C MET A 68 10.00 12.48 17.51
N ASN A 69 11.23 12.51 17.00
CA ASN A 69 11.57 13.13 15.72
C ASN A 69 10.98 12.34 14.55
N PRO A 70 9.96 12.87 13.85
CA PRO A 70 9.23 12.14 12.82
C PRO A 70 10.06 11.94 11.55
N VAL A 71 11.09 12.78 11.33
CA VAL A 71 12.01 12.65 10.19
C VAL A 71 12.98 11.50 10.39
N ARG A 72 13.39 11.21 11.62
CA ARG A 72 14.19 10.02 11.96
C ARG A 72 13.36 8.74 11.91
N ALA A 73 12.07 8.82 12.28
CA ALA A 73 11.10 7.72 12.23
C ALA A 73 11.57 6.43 12.94
N GLU A 74 12.09 6.55 14.15
CA GLU A 74 12.71 5.45 14.89
C GLU A 74 11.72 4.51 15.58
N SER A 75 10.53 4.99 15.90
CA SER A 75 9.49 4.22 16.59
C SER A 75 8.15 4.30 15.86
N SER A 76 7.59 3.15 15.50
CA SER A 76 6.27 3.07 14.90
C SER A 76 5.16 3.56 15.86
N ALA A 77 5.33 3.41 17.17
CA ALA A 77 4.38 3.94 18.16
C ALA A 77 4.37 5.47 18.15
N ASN A 78 5.55 6.10 18.17
CA ASN A 78 5.66 7.56 18.13
C ASN A 78 5.23 8.13 16.77
N MET A 79 5.41 7.36 15.69
CA MET A 79 4.96 7.74 14.35
C MET A 79 3.43 7.72 14.18
N GLN A 80 2.65 7.10 15.07
CA GLN A 80 1.20 7.07 14.94
C GLN A 80 0.55 8.44 15.13
N PHE A 81 1.13 9.31 15.96
CA PHE A 81 0.56 10.63 16.28
C PHE A 81 1.45 11.81 15.88
N TRP A 82 2.37 11.57 14.92
CA TRP A 82 3.25 12.63 14.44
C TRP A 82 2.48 13.82 13.85
N SER A 83 1.36 13.58 13.17
CA SER A 83 0.52 14.60 12.55
C SER A 83 -0.13 15.56 13.57
N LEU A 84 -0.26 15.14 14.82
CA LEU A 84 -0.70 16.03 15.90
C LEU A 84 0.36 17.06 16.27
N LEU A 85 1.65 16.74 16.05
CA LEU A 85 2.80 17.58 16.43
C LEU A 85 3.39 18.36 15.26
N TYR A 86 3.28 17.86 14.03
CA TYR A 86 3.99 18.36 12.86
C TYR A 86 3.06 18.43 11.65
N ASP A 87 3.01 19.59 10.97
CA ASP A 87 2.45 19.64 9.62
C ASP A 87 3.35 18.86 8.65
N SER A 88 2.75 18.35 7.58
CA SER A 88 3.45 17.71 6.47
C SER A 88 3.59 18.66 5.28
N VAL A 89 4.65 18.50 4.48
CA VAL A 89 4.79 19.26 3.23
C VAL A 89 3.60 19.02 2.31
N PHE A 90 3.19 17.75 2.15
CA PHE A 90 1.96 17.31 1.49
C PHE A 90 1.27 16.22 2.30
N THR A 91 -0.03 16.11 2.14
CA THR A 91 -0.87 15.05 2.71
C THR A 91 -1.43 14.20 1.58
N VAL A 92 -1.53 12.89 1.80
CA VAL A 92 -2.19 11.94 0.90
C VAL A 92 -3.46 11.45 1.59
N ASP A 93 -4.60 11.72 0.97
CA ASP A 93 -5.93 11.39 1.48
C ASP A 93 -6.29 9.90 1.24
N SER A 94 -7.43 9.45 1.73
CA SER A 94 -7.87 8.05 1.64
C SER A 94 -8.17 7.60 0.20
N ASP A 95 -8.47 8.52 -0.71
CA ASP A 95 -8.65 8.27 -2.14
C ASP A 95 -7.35 8.41 -2.96
N TRP A 96 -6.22 8.58 -2.25
CA TRP A 96 -4.86 8.78 -2.80
C TRP A 96 -4.67 10.14 -3.50
N SER A 97 -5.59 11.07 -3.36
CA SER A 97 -5.40 12.45 -3.79
C SER A 97 -4.39 13.17 -2.89
N VAL A 98 -3.76 14.21 -3.44
CA VAL A 98 -2.68 14.94 -2.77
C VAL A 98 -3.12 16.37 -2.50
N ARG A 99 -2.98 16.82 -1.26
CA ARG A 99 -3.24 18.20 -0.85
C ARG A 99 -2.14 18.72 0.05
N SER A 100 -2.11 20.01 0.27
CA SER A 100 -1.21 20.65 1.25
C SER A 100 -1.91 21.83 1.93
N GLU A 101 -1.63 21.99 3.20
CA GLU A 101 -1.98 23.18 3.98
C GLU A 101 -0.76 24.08 4.20
N VAL A 102 0.43 23.57 3.88
CA VAL A 102 1.70 24.31 4.00
C VAL A 102 2.11 24.91 2.66
N VAL A 103 2.01 24.14 1.58
CA VAL A 103 2.33 24.59 0.21
C VAL A 103 1.09 25.20 -0.41
N THR A 104 1.15 26.46 -0.75
CA THR A 104 0.04 27.22 -1.34
C THR A 104 -0.03 27.14 -2.85
N GLU A 105 1.13 26.94 -3.49
CA GLU A 105 1.26 26.82 -4.95
C GLU A 105 2.48 25.97 -5.30
N TRP A 106 2.36 25.13 -6.32
CA TRP A 106 3.49 24.39 -6.88
C TRP A 106 3.38 24.25 -8.39
N THR A 107 4.53 24.36 -9.07
CA THR A 107 4.58 24.34 -10.54
C THR A 107 5.83 23.59 -11.02
N SER A 108 5.69 22.99 -12.20
CA SER A 108 6.79 22.42 -12.98
C SER A 108 6.39 22.37 -14.44
N ASP A 109 7.27 22.79 -15.35
CA ASP A 109 7.04 22.71 -16.79
C ASP A 109 7.48 21.36 -17.38
N ASP A 110 8.40 20.66 -16.71
CA ASP A 110 9.06 19.44 -17.20
C ASP A 110 9.01 18.28 -16.21
N PHE A 111 8.37 18.47 -15.05
CA PHE A 111 8.30 17.52 -13.94
C PHE A 111 9.67 17.07 -13.38
N ILE A 112 10.73 17.81 -13.74
CA ILE A 112 12.09 17.64 -13.22
C ILE A 112 12.44 18.79 -12.29
N TRP A 113 12.14 20.03 -12.70
CA TRP A 113 12.33 21.22 -11.90
C TRP A 113 11.01 21.66 -11.30
N TRP A 114 10.88 21.51 -9.98
CA TRP A 114 9.69 21.87 -9.22
C TRP A 114 9.94 23.11 -8.39
N VAL A 115 9.00 24.04 -8.40
CA VAL A 115 8.99 25.23 -7.54
C VAL A 115 7.76 25.20 -6.66
N PHE A 116 7.95 25.46 -5.37
CA PHE A 116 6.93 25.41 -4.34
C PHE A 116 6.91 26.72 -3.55
N HIS A 117 5.71 27.27 -3.32
CA HIS A 117 5.49 28.42 -2.44
C HIS A 117 4.77 27.96 -1.17
N ILE A 118 5.24 28.45 -0.01
CA ILE A 118 4.67 28.07 1.29
C ILE A 118 3.95 29.24 1.96
N ASP A 119 3.03 28.89 2.87
CA ASP A 119 2.39 29.85 3.77
C ASP A 119 3.34 30.20 4.92
N THR A 120 3.91 31.40 4.90
CA THR A 120 4.80 31.90 5.95
C THR A 120 4.07 32.45 7.18
N SER A 121 2.74 32.43 7.20
CA SER A 121 1.95 32.74 8.40
C SER A 121 1.92 31.60 9.42
N ILE A 122 2.31 30.40 9.02
CA ILE A 122 2.45 29.23 9.89
C ILE A 122 3.63 29.45 10.84
N CYS A 123 3.45 29.12 12.13
CA CYS A 123 4.49 29.25 13.14
C CYS A 123 4.81 27.90 13.78
N PHE A 124 6.07 27.72 14.18
CA PHE A 124 6.48 26.67 15.10
C PHE A 124 5.89 26.94 16.50
N SER A 125 5.88 25.90 17.35
CA SER A 125 5.35 25.98 18.72
C SER A 125 6.11 26.96 19.64
N ASP A 126 7.26 27.52 19.21
CA ASP A 126 7.96 28.60 19.89
C ASP A 126 7.63 30.00 19.34
N GLY A 127 6.65 30.11 18.44
CA GLY A 127 6.23 31.36 17.81
C GLY A 127 7.11 31.82 16.65
N THR A 128 8.15 31.08 16.27
CA THR A 128 8.99 31.45 15.11
C THR A 128 8.28 31.08 13.80
N PRO A 129 8.26 31.96 12.78
CA PRO A 129 7.63 31.68 11.50
C PRO A 129 8.30 30.50 10.77
N LEU A 130 7.49 29.68 10.10
CA LEU A 130 7.95 28.67 9.16
C LEU A 130 8.60 29.33 7.96
N SER A 131 9.70 28.75 7.48
CA SER A 131 10.39 29.20 6.28
C SER A 131 10.62 28.06 5.28
N ALA A 132 10.78 28.41 4.01
CA ALA A 132 11.16 27.47 2.96
C ALA A 132 12.48 26.73 3.28
N ALA A 133 13.35 27.32 4.09
CA ALA A 133 14.59 26.68 4.53
C ALA A 133 14.33 25.54 5.54
N ASP A 134 13.25 25.61 6.35
CA ASP A 134 12.86 24.55 7.27
C ASP A 134 12.28 23.36 6.48
N VAL A 135 11.43 23.64 5.49
CA VAL A 135 10.85 22.62 4.59
C VAL A 135 11.96 21.91 3.81
N ALA A 136 12.83 22.66 3.14
CA ALA A 136 13.96 22.10 2.40
C ALA A 136 14.88 21.26 3.31
N TYR A 137 15.13 21.72 4.52
CA TYR A 137 15.92 21.00 5.52
C TYR A 137 15.26 19.68 5.92
N SER A 138 13.96 19.68 6.20
CA SER A 138 13.21 18.48 6.59
C SER A 138 13.26 17.41 5.50
N ILE A 139 13.03 17.79 4.23
CA ILE A 139 13.13 16.87 3.08
C ILE A 139 14.56 16.34 2.93
N GLN A 140 15.60 17.19 3.03
CA GLN A 140 17.00 16.74 2.96
C GLN A 140 17.36 15.74 4.06
N ARG A 141 16.81 15.92 5.26
CA ARG A 141 17.02 15.00 6.37
C ARG A 141 16.23 13.71 6.22
N ALA A 142 15.01 13.78 5.71
CA ALA A 142 14.20 12.61 5.39
C ALA A 142 14.89 11.68 4.37
N GLN A 143 15.66 12.21 3.42
CA GLN A 143 16.48 11.38 2.50
C GLN A 143 17.50 10.46 3.23
N GLN A 144 17.84 10.77 4.48
CA GLN A 144 18.78 9.99 5.28
C GLN A 144 18.08 8.95 6.18
N SER A 145 16.77 9.03 6.31
CA SER A 145 15.95 8.11 7.10
C SER A 145 15.65 6.84 6.32
N SER A 146 15.82 5.66 6.94
CA SER A 146 15.45 4.37 6.34
C SER A 146 13.96 4.30 5.95
N TYR A 147 13.11 5.09 6.59
CA TYR A 147 11.67 5.12 6.31
C TYR A 147 11.33 5.89 5.04
N TYR A 148 12.05 7.01 4.75
CA TYR A 148 11.73 7.90 3.63
C TYR A 148 12.70 7.77 2.45
N ALA A 149 13.93 7.29 2.68
CA ALA A 149 15.03 7.34 1.72
C ALA A 149 14.66 6.76 0.34
N ASN A 150 13.99 5.61 0.33
CA ASN A 150 13.66 4.93 -0.93
C ASN A 150 12.80 5.80 -1.86
N ARG A 151 11.69 6.36 -1.34
CA ARG A 151 10.80 7.20 -2.15
C ARG A 151 11.37 8.57 -2.50
N LEU A 152 12.36 9.05 -1.73
CA LEU A 152 13.04 10.32 -1.95
C LEU A 152 14.34 10.19 -2.74
N ASP A 153 14.74 8.97 -3.14
CA ASP A 153 15.93 8.77 -3.98
C ASP A 153 15.85 9.49 -5.33
N ILE A 154 14.65 9.74 -5.82
CA ILE A 154 14.42 10.55 -7.02
C ILE A 154 14.98 11.98 -6.92
N ILE A 155 15.15 12.54 -5.72
CA ILE A 155 15.61 13.91 -5.55
C ILE A 155 17.10 14.00 -5.85
N TYR A 156 17.46 14.85 -6.83
CA TYR A 156 18.83 15.19 -7.15
C TYR A 156 19.33 16.38 -6.32
N GLY A 157 18.48 17.37 -6.09
CA GLY A 157 18.86 18.56 -5.33
C GLY A 157 17.64 19.32 -4.81
N ILE A 158 17.86 20.07 -3.73
CA ILE A 158 16.85 20.93 -3.12
C ILE A 158 17.49 22.24 -2.68
N SER A 159 16.81 23.36 -2.88
CA SER A 159 17.27 24.69 -2.51
C SER A 159 16.11 25.55 -2.03
N ALA A 160 16.35 26.41 -1.03
CA ALA A 160 15.40 27.42 -0.58
C ALA A 160 15.81 28.79 -1.10
N PHE A 161 14.82 29.60 -1.47
CA PHE A 161 14.97 30.96 -2.00
C PHE A 161 14.08 31.92 -1.20
N GLY A 162 14.69 32.86 -0.50
CA GLY A 162 13.91 33.71 0.40
C GLY A 162 13.31 32.97 1.57
N SER A 163 12.16 33.43 2.05
CA SER A 163 11.44 32.85 3.18
C SER A 163 10.33 31.89 2.76
N ASP A 164 9.79 32.06 1.56
CA ASP A 164 8.53 31.45 1.11
C ASP A 164 8.67 30.47 -0.05
N THR A 165 9.84 30.37 -0.67
CA THR A 165 10.02 29.58 -1.90
C THR A 165 11.11 28.52 -1.73
N PHE A 166 10.82 27.28 -2.11
CA PHE A 166 11.85 26.26 -2.31
C PHE A 166 11.68 25.58 -3.66
N ALA A 167 12.76 25.01 -4.16
CA ALA A 167 12.75 24.25 -5.40
C ALA A 167 13.43 22.90 -5.22
N VAL A 168 12.91 21.91 -5.93
CA VAL A 168 13.45 20.55 -5.98
C VAL A 168 13.75 20.19 -7.42
N THR A 169 14.93 19.61 -7.66
CA THR A 169 15.29 18.99 -8.92
C THR A 169 15.23 17.48 -8.72
N THR A 170 14.49 16.79 -9.55
CA THR A 170 14.43 15.32 -9.59
C THR A 170 15.41 14.75 -10.62
N LYS A 171 15.75 13.46 -10.50
CA LYS A 171 16.65 12.74 -11.42
C LYS A 171 16.00 12.46 -12.78
N TYR A 172 14.68 12.37 -12.81
CA TYR A 172 13.84 12.14 -14.00
C TYR A 172 12.48 12.78 -13.78
N ALA A 173 11.70 12.94 -14.85
CA ALA A 173 10.37 13.53 -14.79
C ALA A 173 9.44 12.68 -13.92
N ASN A 174 8.69 13.33 -13.03
CA ASN A 174 7.65 12.68 -12.22
C ASN A 174 6.52 13.67 -11.92
N SER A 175 5.44 13.58 -12.68
CA SER A 175 4.24 14.41 -12.49
C SER A 175 3.52 14.15 -11.15
N GLN A 176 3.82 13.01 -10.48
CA GLN A 176 3.29 12.64 -9.18
C GLN A 176 4.25 12.98 -8.02
N PHE A 177 5.32 13.72 -8.29
CA PHE A 177 6.35 14.04 -7.30
C PHE A 177 5.80 14.66 -6.01
N PRO A 178 4.81 15.60 -6.03
CA PRO A 178 4.22 16.12 -4.79
C PRO A 178 3.69 15.04 -3.83
N ALA A 179 3.16 13.94 -4.33
CA ALA A 179 2.68 12.82 -3.51
C ALA A 179 3.81 12.16 -2.68
N LEU A 180 5.05 12.19 -3.19
CA LEU A 180 6.21 11.64 -2.49
C LEU A 180 6.66 12.51 -1.32
N LEU A 181 6.22 13.77 -1.28
CA LEU A 181 6.59 14.77 -0.26
C LEU A 181 5.63 14.77 0.95
N ASN A 182 4.97 13.68 1.24
CA ASN A 182 4.31 13.48 2.53
C ASN A 182 5.39 13.31 3.63
N ILE A 183 6.01 14.42 4.00
CA ILE A 183 7.17 14.53 4.91
C ILE A 183 6.85 15.50 6.02
N PRO A 184 6.93 15.10 7.30
CA PRO A 184 6.74 16.01 8.42
C PRO A 184 7.83 17.08 8.46
N ILE A 185 7.45 18.29 8.85
CA ILE A 185 8.33 19.44 8.89
C ILE A 185 8.83 19.67 10.31
N ILE A 186 10.15 19.73 10.46
CA ILE A 186 10.82 20.10 11.70
C ILE A 186 11.59 21.42 11.52
N LYS A 187 11.83 22.13 12.61
CA LYS A 187 12.63 23.34 12.58
C LYS A 187 14.06 23.05 12.12
N LYS A 188 14.59 23.92 11.26
CA LYS A 188 15.96 23.79 10.76
C LYS A 188 16.98 23.81 11.90
N GLY A 189 17.78 22.75 11.98
CA GLY A 189 18.78 22.55 13.05
C GLY A 189 18.37 21.42 14.01
N ASP A 190 17.10 21.09 14.14
CA ASP A 190 16.57 20.19 15.15
C ASP A 190 16.63 18.69 14.78
N TYR A 191 17.31 18.32 13.71
CA TYR A 191 17.38 16.90 13.30
C TYR A 191 17.90 15.95 14.39
N PHE A 192 18.84 16.43 15.20
CA PHE A 192 19.43 15.61 16.28
C PHE A 192 18.68 15.76 17.61
N GLU A 193 17.71 16.64 17.68
CA GLU A 193 16.84 16.76 18.85
C GLU A 193 15.86 15.59 18.91
N ASP A 194 15.66 15.01 20.09
CA ASP A 194 14.68 13.95 20.29
C ASP A 194 13.25 14.48 20.29
N ARG A 195 13.08 15.79 20.51
CA ARG A 195 11.80 16.52 20.53
C ARG A 195 11.91 17.78 19.71
N PRO A 196 12.04 17.67 18.35
CA PRO A 196 12.15 18.83 17.51
C PRO A 196 10.87 19.67 17.56
N LEU A 197 11.01 20.97 17.32
CA LEU A 197 9.86 21.86 17.21
C LEU A 197 9.05 21.56 15.94
N GLY A 198 7.74 21.47 16.08
CA GLY A 198 6.78 21.28 15.00
C GLY A 198 5.78 22.43 14.89
N THR A 199 4.96 22.38 13.85
CA THR A 199 3.94 23.38 13.54
C THR A 199 2.52 22.83 13.73
N GLY A 200 2.37 21.60 14.19
CA GLY A 200 1.08 20.92 14.36
C GLY A 200 0.18 21.51 15.45
N PRO A 201 -1.08 21.05 15.53
CA PRO A 201 -2.08 21.58 16.48
C PRO A 201 -1.77 21.29 17.96
N TYR A 202 -0.88 20.35 18.22
CA TYR A 202 -0.38 20.06 19.57
C TYR A 202 1.13 20.22 19.65
N MET A 203 1.61 20.38 20.87
CA MET A 203 3.02 20.30 21.23
C MET A 203 3.21 19.39 22.43
N LEU A 204 4.41 18.84 22.59
CA LEU A 204 4.75 18.00 23.73
C LEU A 204 4.89 18.85 25.00
N SER A 205 4.34 18.39 26.13
CA SER A 205 4.55 19.04 27.42
C SER A 205 6.02 19.02 27.84
N GLU A 206 6.41 19.86 28.80
CA GLU A 206 7.79 19.91 29.33
C GLU A 206 8.18 18.54 29.93
N GLU A 207 7.25 17.89 30.62
CA GLU A 207 7.43 16.55 31.23
C GLU A 207 7.54 15.45 30.15
N GLY A 208 6.94 15.67 28.95
CA GLY A 208 6.95 14.72 27.85
C GLY A 208 6.01 13.55 28.00
N ASP A 209 4.99 13.67 28.85
CA ASP A 209 4.00 12.64 29.17
C ASP A 209 2.62 12.90 28.53
N ARG A 210 2.47 14.01 27.81
CA ARG A 210 1.23 14.41 27.15
C ARG A 210 1.44 15.42 26.04
N LEU A 211 0.50 15.48 25.14
CA LEU A 211 0.37 16.52 24.13
C LEU A 211 -0.61 17.57 24.65
N ILE A 212 -0.27 18.83 24.51
CA ILE A 212 -1.10 19.99 24.87
C ILE A 212 -1.33 20.85 23.63
N LEU A 213 -2.42 21.59 23.56
CA LEU A 213 -2.69 22.48 22.44
C LEU A 213 -1.53 23.44 22.18
N ASN A 214 -1.16 23.58 20.92
CA ASN A 214 -0.16 24.54 20.47
C ASN A 214 -0.84 25.90 20.21
N PRO A 215 -0.63 26.91 21.04
CA PRO A 215 -1.31 28.20 20.90
C PRO A 215 -0.94 28.95 19.61
N GLU A 216 0.16 28.62 18.97
CA GLU A 216 0.64 29.21 17.73
C GLU A 216 0.04 28.55 16.48
N ASN A 217 -0.66 27.41 16.63
CA ASN A 217 -1.25 26.71 15.48
C ASN A 217 -2.63 27.28 15.15
N ARG A 218 -2.90 27.50 13.86
CA ARG A 218 -4.13 28.05 13.31
C ARG A 218 -5.39 27.23 13.59
N HIS A 219 -5.24 25.91 13.80
CA HIS A 219 -6.33 24.96 14.02
C HIS A 219 -6.45 24.46 15.47
N ALA A 220 -5.60 24.91 16.39
CA ALA A 220 -5.58 24.43 17.76
C ALA A 220 -6.96 24.55 18.47
N ALA A 221 -7.69 25.63 18.19
CA ALA A 221 -9.03 25.86 18.78
C ALA A 221 -10.13 24.94 18.22
N GLU A 222 -9.86 24.23 17.12
CA GLU A 222 -10.79 23.31 16.46
C GLU A 222 -10.61 21.87 16.94
N MET A 223 -9.56 21.59 17.71
CA MET A 223 -9.25 20.23 18.19
C MET A 223 -10.26 19.74 19.22
N PRO A 224 -10.63 18.45 19.19
CA PRO A 224 -11.66 17.89 20.08
C PRO A 224 -11.21 17.76 21.53
N LEU A 225 -9.89 17.86 21.78
CA LEU A 225 -9.29 17.68 23.11
C LEU A 225 -8.25 18.75 23.40
N ASP A 226 -8.21 19.27 24.61
CA ASP A 226 -7.13 20.17 25.07
C ASP A 226 -5.83 19.40 25.37
N THR A 227 -5.94 18.12 25.72
CA THR A 227 -4.81 17.29 26.14
C THR A 227 -4.98 15.85 25.68
N VAL A 228 -3.91 15.25 25.15
CA VAL A 228 -3.80 13.83 24.85
C VAL A 228 -2.66 13.24 25.66
N TYR A 229 -2.93 12.24 26.50
CA TYR A 229 -1.93 11.64 27.38
C TYR A 229 -1.12 10.56 26.68
N LEU A 230 0.14 10.41 27.05
CA LEU A 230 1.06 9.40 26.51
C LEU A 230 1.38 8.36 27.58
N ARG A 231 1.24 7.09 27.24
CA ARG A 231 1.48 5.96 28.15
C ARG A 231 2.56 5.03 27.58
N ASP A 232 3.54 4.70 28.43
CA ASP A 232 4.55 3.68 28.07
C ASP A 232 3.91 2.29 28.12
N CYS A 233 3.58 1.75 26.94
CA CYS A 233 2.99 0.43 26.75
C CYS A 233 3.65 -0.29 25.57
N MET A 234 4.99 -0.29 25.50
CA MET A 234 5.73 -0.87 24.38
C MET A 234 5.74 -2.40 24.38
N ASP A 235 5.69 -3.04 25.55
CA ASP A 235 5.49 -4.49 25.63
C ASP A 235 4.09 -4.87 25.13
N THR A 236 4.03 -5.88 24.23
CA THR A 236 2.79 -6.33 23.61
C THR A 236 1.71 -6.70 24.62
N SER A 237 2.08 -7.47 25.66
CA SER A 237 1.12 -7.90 26.69
C SER A 237 0.70 -6.73 27.59
N ALA A 238 1.59 -5.78 27.83
CA ALA A 238 1.28 -4.55 28.56
C ALA A 238 0.30 -3.68 27.75
N ARG A 239 0.48 -3.55 26.44
CA ARG A 239 -0.40 -2.79 25.56
C ARG A 239 -1.80 -3.37 25.47
N ILE A 240 -1.92 -4.69 25.30
CA ILE A 240 -3.23 -5.37 25.32
C ILE A 240 -3.95 -5.09 26.64
N ARG A 241 -3.27 -5.29 27.75
CA ARG A 241 -3.83 -5.06 29.10
C ARG A 241 -4.21 -3.59 29.31
N ALA A 242 -3.34 -2.65 28.92
CA ALA A 242 -3.61 -1.22 29.05
C ALA A 242 -4.86 -0.81 28.24
N PHE A 243 -5.03 -1.39 27.04
CA PHE A 243 -6.23 -1.17 26.25
C PHE A 243 -7.47 -1.82 26.88
N GLU A 244 -7.38 -3.05 27.39
CA GLU A 244 -8.50 -3.73 28.08
C GLU A 244 -8.92 -2.99 29.38
N GLU A 245 -7.99 -2.36 30.07
CA GLU A 245 -8.21 -1.57 31.29
C GLU A 245 -8.60 -0.11 31.00
N ALA A 246 -8.72 0.27 29.73
CA ALA A 246 -8.95 1.64 29.26
C ALA A 246 -7.90 2.66 29.75
N ALA A 247 -6.65 2.22 29.91
CA ALA A 247 -5.52 3.09 30.19
C ALA A 247 -4.90 3.69 28.91
N ILE A 248 -5.23 3.13 27.74
CA ILE A 248 -5.04 3.71 26.40
C ILE A 248 -6.31 3.51 25.59
N ASP A 249 -6.68 4.47 24.75
CA ASP A 249 -8.00 4.56 24.12
C ASP A 249 -8.02 4.22 22.64
N LEU A 250 -6.84 4.21 22.00
CA LEU A 250 -6.70 3.93 20.59
C LEU A 250 -5.48 3.07 20.32
N VAL A 251 -5.67 2.07 19.49
CA VAL A 251 -4.59 1.16 19.03
C VAL A 251 -4.71 0.94 17.52
N VAL A 252 -3.58 1.03 16.83
CA VAL A 252 -3.46 0.55 15.44
C VAL A 252 -2.90 -0.87 15.46
N ASN A 253 -3.63 -1.81 14.87
CA ASN A 253 -3.28 -3.22 14.77
C ASN A 253 -3.04 -3.63 13.32
N ASP A 254 -2.13 -4.58 13.12
CA ASP A 254 -1.88 -5.25 11.86
C ASP A 254 -2.40 -6.69 11.94
N PRO A 255 -3.64 -6.95 11.49
CA PRO A 255 -4.24 -8.26 11.62
C PRO A 255 -3.61 -9.32 10.71
N THR A 256 -2.88 -8.90 9.69
CA THR A 256 -2.20 -9.80 8.73
C THR A 256 -0.73 -9.98 9.04
N GLY A 257 -0.17 -9.14 9.91
CA GLY A 257 1.23 -9.10 10.28
C GLY A 257 1.67 -10.22 11.22
N MET A 258 2.97 -10.33 11.40
CA MET A 258 3.62 -11.27 12.33
C MET A 258 3.16 -11.05 13.78
N TYR A 259 2.84 -9.82 14.15
CA TYR A 259 2.49 -9.42 15.51
C TYR A 259 0.99 -9.06 15.63
N ASN A 260 0.13 -9.86 15.00
CA ASN A 260 -1.30 -9.69 15.20
C ASN A 260 -1.64 -9.86 16.68
N LEU A 261 -2.12 -8.79 17.29
CA LEU A 261 -2.47 -8.75 18.70
C LEU A 261 -3.97 -9.03 18.87
N GLY A 262 -4.29 -10.06 19.65
CA GLY A 262 -5.68 -10.39 19.97
C GLY A 262 -6.24 -9.41 21.00
N TYR A 263 -6.92 -8.36 20.54
CA TYR A 263 -7.70 -7.48 21.41
C TYR A 263 -9.11 -8.08 21.60
N GLY A 264 -9.67 -7.91 22.81
CA GLY A 264 -10.99 -8.43 23.15
C GLY A 264 -12.12 -7.89 22.26
N SER A 265 -13.26 -8.58 22.22
CA SER A 265 -14.40 -8.32 21.30
C SER A 265 -15.32 -7.15 21.70
N SER A 266 -15.05 -6.44 22.79
CA SER A 266 -15.90 -5.32 23.27
C SER A 266 -15.51 -3.96 22.67
N ASN A 267 -14.70 -3.93 21.64
CA ASN A 267 -14.14 -2.74 21.04
C ASN A 267 -14.90 -2.34 19.77
N GLU A 268 -14.72 -1.12 19.33
CA GLU A 268 -15.08 -0.65 18.00
C GLU A 268 -13.87 -0.79 17.10
N THR A 269 -14.04 -1.55 16.01
CA THR A 269 -13.02 -1.75 15.00
C THR A 269 -13.36 -0.93 13.77
N ARG A 270 -12.41 -0.15 13.28
CA ARG A 270 -12.45 0.51 11.98
C ARG A 270 -11.26 0.08 11.16
N TYR A 271 -11.37 0.23 9.86
CA TYR A 271 -10.32 -0.14 8.94
C TYR A 271 -9.90 1.06 8.11
N PHE A 272 -8.62 1.15 7.80
CA PHE A 272 -8.12 2.06 6.78
C PHE A 272 -7.24 1.31 5.78
N ASP A 273 -7.34 1.74 4.54
CA ASP A 273 -6.66 1.11 3.42
C ASP A 273 -5.17 1.45 3.42
N THR A 274 -4.35 0.51 2.92
CA THR A 274 -2.91 0.70 2.77
C THR A 274 -2.45 0.48 1.33
N SER A 275 -1.24 0.93 1.00
CA SER A 275 -0.59 0.62 -0.27
C SER A 275 0.19 -0.70 -0.27
N ASN A 276 0.02 -1.53 0.76
CA ASN A 276 0.64 -2.85 0.81
C ASN A 276 -0.11 -3.81 -0.11
N MET A 277 0.47 -4.09 -1.26
CA MET A 277 -0.07 -5.03 -2.24
C MET A 277 0.50 -6.43 -2.03
N HIS A 278 -0.36 -7.42 -1.85
CA HIS A 278 -0.03 -8.83 -1.93
C HIS A 278 -0.17 -9.31 -3.37
N TYR A 279 0.76 -10.10 -3.84
CA TYR A 279 0.76 -10.59 -5.21
C TYR A 279 1.40 -11.97 -5.34
N LEU A 280 1.10 -12.67 -6.42
CA LEU A 280 1.87 -13.82 -6.88
C LEU A 280 2.91 -13.34 -7.88
N GLY A 281 4.15 -13.78 -7.70
CA GLY A 281 5.21 -13.57 -8.68
C GLY A 281 5.69 -14.89 -9.27
N PHE A 282 6.24 -14.85 -10.48
CA PHE A 282 6.63 -16.04 -11.22
C PHE A 282 8.10 -15.97 -11.64
N ASN A 283 8.79 -17.09 -11.61
CA ASN A 283 10.06 -17.24 -12.29
C ASN A 283 9.80 -17.40 -13.79
N THR A 284 10.00 -16.36 -14.58
CA THR A 284 9.73 -16.39 -16.03
C THR A 284 10.70 -17.25 -16.81
N THR A 285 11.74 -17.79 -16.16
CA THR A 285 12.68 -18.77 -16.75
C THR A 285 12.32 -20.21 -16.40
N SER A 286 11.36 -20.44 -15.49
CA SER A 286 10.80 -21.76 -15.20
C SER A 286 10.08 -22.32 -16.42
N MET A 287 10.28 -23.60 -16.69
CA MET A 287 9.62 -24.29 -17.82
C MET A 287 8.09 -24.21 -17.73
N TYR A 288 7.52 -24.15 -16.52
CA TYR A 288 6.08 -24.11 -16.29
C TYR A 288 5.48 -22.72 -16.58
N PHE A 289 6.27 -21.65 -16.45
CA PHE A 289 5.82 -20.26 -16.54
C PHE A 289 6.52 -19.42 -17.62
N LEU A 290 7.06 -20.09 -18.66
CA LEU A 290 7.64 -19.40 -19.81
C LEU A 290 6.64 -18.52 -20.56
N THR A 291 5.37 -18.95 -20.65
CA THR A 291 4.33 -18.23 -21.39
C THR A 291 3.46 -17.36 -20.46
N ALA A 292 3.03 -16.20 -20.95
CA ALA A 292 2.07 -15.36 -20.25
C ALA A 292 0.76 -16.11 -19.98
N ALA A 293 0.30 -16.96 -20.92
CA ALA A 293 -0.93 -17.74 -20.75
C ALA A 293 -0.91 -18.63 -19.51
N ALA A 294 0.22 -19.32 -19.24
CA ALA A 294 0.35 -20.16 -18.05
C ALA A 294 0.31 -19.34 -16.76
N ARG A 295 0.97 -18.17 -16.75
CA ARG A 295 0.96 -17.28 -15.57
C ARG A 295 -0.43 -16.67 -15.33
N CYS A 296 -1.07 -16.15 -16.38
CA CYS A 296 -2.42 -15.57 -16.28
C CYS A 296 -3.46 -16.61 -15.88
N ALA A 297 -3.30 -17.88 -16.27
CA ALA A 297 -4.17 -18.97 -15.85
C ALA A 297 -4.24 -19.11 -14.32
N VAL A 298 -3.11 -18.95 -13.62
CA VAL A 298 -3.06 -18.93 -12.15
C VAL A 298 -3.90 -17.79 -11.59
N GLY A 299 -3.91 -16.63 -12.24
CA GLY A 299 -4.71 -15.47 -11.83
C GLY A 299 -6.21 -15.72 -11.86
N PHE A 300 -6.69 -16.49 -12.84
CA PHE A 300 -8.09 -16.93 -12.91
C PHE A 300 -8.43 -18.05 -11.94
N ALA A 301 -7.44 -18.84 -11.50
CA ALA A 301 -7.60 -19.90 -10.51
C ALA A 301 -7.61 -19.38 -9.07
N ALA A 302 -7.08 -18.19 -8.80
CA ALA A 302 -6.99 -17.61 -7.46
C ALA A 302 -8.27 -16.84 -7.08
N ASP A 303 -9.02 -17.35 -6.11
CA ASP A 303 -10.21 -16.69 -5.55
C ASP A 303 -9.79 -15.61 -4.52
N ARG A 304 -9.61 -14.39 -5.01
CA ARG A 304 -9.16 -13.23 -4.21
C ARG A 304 -10.17 -12.85 -3.13
N ASP A 305 -11.47 -12.95 -3.43
CA ASP A 305 -12.54 -12.62 -2.48
C ASP A 305 -12.57 -13.61 -1.32
N ALA A 306 -12.42 -14.92 -1.61
CA ALA A 306 -12.31 -15.94 -0.57
C ALA A 306 -11.04 -15.77 0.28
N ILE A 307 -9.91 -15.40 -0.33
CA ILE A 307 -8.66 -15.11 0.39
C ILE A 307 -8.88 -13.96 1.37
N VAL A 308 -9.40 -12.83 0.91
CA VAL A 308 -9.61 -11.65 1.74
C VAL A 308 -10.64 -11.89 2.83
N SER A 309 -11.83 -12.40 2.47
CA SER A 309 -12.96 -12.52 3.40
C SER A 309 -12.75 -13.59 4.46
N THR A 310 -12.11 -14.71 4.10
CA THR A 310 -11.99 -15.88 4.97
C THR A 310 -10.64 -15.96 5.68
N LEU A 311 -9.54 -15.76 4.93
CA LEU A 311 -8.20 -16.01 5.45
C LEU A 311 -7.55 -14.74 6.04
N MET A 312 -7.92 -13.57 5.54
CA MET A 312 -7.49 -12.28 6.08
C MET A 312 -8.56 -11.63 6.98
N SER A 313 -9.63 -12.35 7.32
CA SER A 313 -10.71 -11.87 8.19
C SER A 313 -11.33 -10.53 7.74
N GLY A 314 -11.38 -10.27 6.42
CA GLY A 314 -11.83 -8.99 5.86
C GLY A 314 -10.81 -7.86 5.94
N CYS A 315 -9.60 -8.11 6.42
CA CYS A 315 -8.54 -7.11 6.56
C CYS A 315 -7.76 -6.91 5.25
N GLY A 316 -8.47 -6.78 4.15
CA GLY A 316 -7.92 -6.50 2.84
C GLY A 316 -9.00 -6.07 1.86
N VAL A 317 -8.56 -5.60 0.70
CA VAL A 317 -9.39 -5.30 -0.46
C VAL A 317 -8.88 -6.13 -1.63
N ALA A 318 -9.71 -7.02 -2.16
CA ALA A 318 -9.35 -7.83 -3.32
C ALA A 318 -9.02 -6.92 -4.51
N ALA A 319 -7.94 -7.23 -5.22
CA ALA A 319 -7.49 -6.43 -6.36
C ALA A 319 -6.88 -7.31 -7.45
N THR A 320 -7.25 -7.03 -8.70
CA THR A 320 -6.69 -7.69 -9.88
C THR A 320 -5.71 -6.78 -10.64
N LEU A 321 -5.73 -5.47 -10.35
CA LEU A 321 -4.85 -4.47 -10.95
C LEU A 321 -3.81 -4.01 -9.91
N PRO A 322 -2.65 -3.49 -10.37
CA PRO A 322 -1.53 -3.12 -9.52
C PRO A 322 -1.69 -1.73 -8.89
N VAL A 323 -2.89 -1.38 -8.51
CA VAL A 323 -3.27 -0.12 -7.86
C VAL A 323 -4.45 -0.36 -6.96
N HIS A 324 -4.54 0.37 -5.85
CA HIS A 324 -5.63 0.20 -4.89
C HIS A 324 -6.99 0.50 -5.53
N PRO A 325 -8.04 -0.32 -5.30
CA PRO A 325 -9.38 -0.10 -5.89
C PRO A 325 -10.02 1.26 -5.59
N ALA A 326 -9.67 1.90 -4.46
CA ALA A 326 -10.14 3.26 -4.15
C ALA A 326 -9.42 4.37 -4.94
N SER A 327 -8.33 4.06 -5.64
CA SER A 327 -7.60 5.05 -6.43
C SER A 327 -8.33 5.40 -7.72
N GLY A 328 -8.31 6.68 -8.11
CA GLY A 328 -8.86 7.14 -9.39
C GLY A 328 -8.20 6.52 -10.64
N TYR A 329 -7.10 5.78 -10.49
CA TYR A 329 -6.44 5.03 -11.55
C TYR A 329 -6.96 3.61 -11.74
N TYR A 330 -7.79 3.08 -10.82
CA TYR A 330 -8.33 1.72 -10.91
C TYR A 330 -9.45 1.66 -11.95
N ASP A 331 -9.30 0.80 -12.96
CA ASP A 331 -10.29 0.51 -13.98
C ASP A 331 -11.10 -0.72 -13.58
N GLU A 332 -12.23 -0.50 -12.91
CA GLU A 332 -13.07 -1.59 -12.39
C GLU A 332 -13.68 -2.45 -13.52
N ASP A 333 -14.05 -1.83 -14.66
CA ASP A 333 -14.61 -2.57 -15.80
C ASP A 333 -13.57 -3.53 -16.41
N TYR A 334 -12.33 -3.07 -16.51
CA TYR A 334 -11.22 -3.91 -16.97
C TYR A 334 -10.88 -5.00 -15.93
N ALA A 335 -10.84 -4.64 -14.65
CA ALA A 335 -10.54 -5.55 -13.53
C ALA A 335 -11.49 -6.75 -13.47
N ARG A 336 -12.78 -6.53 -13.72
CA ARG A 336 -13.80 -7.60 -13.76
C ARG A 336 -13.50 -8.70 -14.78
N GLY A 337 -12.77 -8.40 -15.83
CA GLY A 337 -12.32 -9.36 -16.84
C GLY A 337 -11.33 -10.41 -16.31
N PHE A 338 -10.73 -10.17 -15.13
CA PHE A 338 -9.72 -11.03 -14.50
C PHE A 338 -10.19 -11.62 -13.15
N ALA A 339 -11.49 -11.58 -12.88
CA ALA A 339 -12.09 -12.18 -11.71
C ALA A 339 -11.88 -13.71 -11.68
N PHE A 340 -12.02 -14.30 -10.50
CA PHE A 340 -11.94 -15.74 -10.30
C PHE A 340 -12.85 -16.49 -11.28
N ASN A 341 -12.27 -17.38 -12.08
CA ASN A 341 -12.96 -18.18 -13.09
C ASN A 341 -12.16 -19.46 -13.39
N PRO A 342 -12.40 -20.56 -12.67
CA PRO A 342 -11.66 -21.82 -12.87
C PRO A 342 -11.80 -22.41 -14.27
N GLU A 343 -12.94 -22.19 -14.94
CA GLU A 343 -13.16 -22.66 -16.30
C GLU A 343 -12.23 -21.92 -17.28
N ASN A 344 -12.11 -20.60 -17.12
CA ASN A 344 -11.20 -19.80 -17.91
C ASN A 344 -9.73 -20.15 -17.61
N ALA A 345 -9.41 -20.43 -16.34
CA ALA A 345 -8.08 -20.92 -15.94
C ALA A 345 -7.72 -22.20 -16.71
N ALA A 346 -8.60 -23.19 -16.77
CA ALA A 346 -8.39 -24.45 -17.50
C ALA A 346 -8.18 -24.20 -19.00
N VAL A 347 -8.94 -23.29 -19.63
CA VAL A 347 -8.75 -22.90 -21.03
C VAL A 347 -7.40 -22.26 -21.25
N MET A 348 -6.97 -21.35 -20.35
CA MET A 348 -5.67 -20.67 -20.45
C MET A 348 -4.51 -21.66 -20.25
N PHE A 349 -4.59 -22.61 -19.32
CA PHE A 349 -3.62 -23.68 -19.16
C PHE A 349 -3.54 -24.56 -20.40
N ALA A 350 -4.68 -24.94 -20.99
CA ALA A 350 -4.70 -25.71 -22.23
C ALA A 350 -4.03 -24.97 -23.40
N ASN A 351 -4.22 -23.64 -23.49
CA ASN A 351 -3.55 -22.77 -24.49
C ASN A 351 -2.02 -22.70 -24.26
N ALA A 352 -1.59 -22.83 -23.02
CA ALA A 352 -0.17 -22.91 -22.65
C ALA A 352 0.44 -24.31 -22.88
N GLY A 353 -0.32 -25.28 -23.39
CA GLY A 353 0.12 -26.67 -23.62
C GLY A 353 0.07 -27.56 -22.39
N VAL A 354 -0.70 -27.14 -21.37
CA VAL A 354 -0.93 -27.89 -20.13
C VAL A 354 -2.26 -28.62 -20.23
N ARG A 355 -2.25 -29.93 -20.24
CA ARG A 355 -3.41 -30.81 -20.43
C ARG A 355 -3.20 -32.14 -19.72
N ASP A 356 -4.26 -32.86 -19.46
CA ASP A 356 -4.24 -34.27 -19.08
C ASP A 356 -3.97 -35.10 -20.35
N TYR A 357 -2.74 -35.58 -20.52
CA TYR A 357 -2.32 -36.34 -21.69
C TYR A 357 -2.46 -37.85 -21.54
N ASP A 358 -2.56 -38.37 -20.31
CA ASP A 358 -2.69 -39.81 -20.00
C ASP A 358 -4.00 -40.18 -19.31
N GLU A 359 -4.91 -39.20 -19.13
CA GLU A 359 -6.26 -39.36 -18.59
C GLU A 359 -6.28 -39.81 -17.11
N ASP A 360 -5.27 -39.40 -16.31
CA ASP A 360 -5.21 -39.73 -14.88
C ASP A 360 -5.83 -38.64 -13.97
N GLY A 361 -6.20 -37.49 -14.56
CA GLY A 361 -6.80 -36.34 -13.88
C GLY A 361 -5.79 -35.33 -13.37
N GLN A 362 -4.50 -35.56 -13.53
CA GLN A 362 -3.47 -34.55 -13.37
C GLN A 362 -3.14 -33.90 -14.71
N LEU A 363 -2.63 -32.69 -14.68
CA LEU A 363 -2.25 -32.00 -15.91
C LEU A 363 -0.74 -32.05 -16.10
N GLU A 364 -0.31 -32.36 -17.31
CA GLU A 364 1.08 -32.34 -17.74
C GLU A 364 1.32 -31.19 -18.73
N MET A 365 2.58 -30.90 -18.94
CA MET A 365 3.04 -29.92 -19.93
C MET A 365 3.76 -30.61 -21.08
N LEU A 366 3.42 -30.24 -22.32
CA LEU A 366 4.16 -30.70 -23.50
C LEU A 366 5.35 -29.76 -23.75
N VAL A 367 6.55 -30.22 -23.43
CA VAL A 367 7.80 -29.47 -23.63
C VAL A 367 8.62 -30.15 -24.74
N THR A 368 8.83 -29.47 -25.87
CA THR A 368 9.61 -29.98 -27.03
C THR A 368 9.20 -31.39 -27.50
N GLY A 369 7.91 -31.74 -27.36
CA GLY A 369 7.37 -33.04 -27.75
C GLY A 369 7.46 -34.12 -26.67
N ILE A 370 7.90 -33.80 -25.48
CA ILE A 370 7.95 -34.70 -24.31
C ILE A 370 6.87 -34.23 -23.31
N VAL A 371 6.07 -35.16 -22.85
CA VAL A 371 5.08 -34.92 -21.76
C VAL A 371 5.85 -34.93 -20.45
N VAL A 372 5.66 -33.86 -19.66
CA VAL A 372 6.35 -33.64 -18.37
C VAL A 372 5.28 -33.39 -17.31
N GLU A 373 5.30 -34.15 -16.23
CA GLU A 373 4.45 -33.92 -15.05
C GLU A 373 4.71 -32.54 -14.46
N LEU A 374 3.64 -31.86 -14.07
CA LEU A 374 3.75 -30.60 -13.33
C LEU A 374 4.09 -30.89 -11.86
N ASN A 375 5.03 -30.15 -11.34
CA ASN A 375 5.30 -30.05 -9.91
C ASN A 375 5.79 -28.64 -9.60
N ILE A 376 4.84 -27.72 -9.50
CA ILE A 376 5.13 -26.31 -9.28
C ILE A 376 5.66 -26.10 -7.88
N ARG A 377 6.86 -25.54 -7.75
CA ARG A 377 7.46 -25.12 -6.49
C ARG A 377 6.95 -23.73 -6.13
N PHE A 378 6.01 -23.67 -5.20
CA PHE A 378 5.47 -22.42 -4.67
C PHE A 378 6.09 -22.12 -3.30
N ILE A 379 6.73 -20.95 -3.13
CA ILE A 379 7.36 -20.55 -1.89
C ILE A 379 6.60 -19.39 -1.23
N VAL A 380 6.52 -19.42 0.12
CA VAL A 380 5.92 -18.36 0.94
C VAL A 380 6.75 -18.15 2.20
N ASN A 381 6.83 -16.89 2.68
CA ASN A 381 7.39 -16.59 3.99
C ASN A 381 6.46 -17.07 5.11
N SER A 382 6.98 -17.91 6.00
CA SER A 382 6.22 -18.53 7.10
C SER A 382 5.95 -17.61 8.30
N ASP A 383 6.55 -16.40 8.34
CA ASP A 383 6.41 -15.49 9.49
C ASP A 383 5.01 -14.86 9.59
N SER A 384 4.22 -14.88 8.51
CA SER A 384 2.83 -14.41 8.49
C SER A 384 1.86 -15.57 8.26
N THR A 385 1.04 -15.88 9.25
CA THR A 385 0.00 -16.93 9.16
C THR A 385 -0.99 -16.62 8.04
N ALA A 386 -1.38 -15.36 7.85
CA ALA A 386 -2.32 -14.97 6.80
C ALA A 386 -1.78 -15.29 5.41
N LYS A 387 -0.49 -14.98 5.14
CA LYS A 387 0.16 -15.29 3.85
C LYS A 387 0.26 -16.79 3.61
N VAL A 388 0.61 -17.56 4.65
CA VAL A 388 0.66 -19.03 4.56
C VAL A 388 -0.70 -19.62 4.25
N LEU A 389 -1.76 -19.16 4.92
CA LEU A 389 -3.13 -19.64 4.65
C LEU A 389 -3.59 -19.27 3.24
N ALA A 390 -3.30 -18.04 2.79
CA ALA A 390 -3.61 -17.62 1.41
C ALA A 390 -2.86 -18.46 0.37
N ALA A 391 -1.57 -18.73 0.58
CA ALA A 391 -0.77 -19.58 -0.31
C ALA A 391 -1.28 -21.03 -0.33
N ARG A 392 -1.65 -21.59 0.82
CA ARG A 392 -2.27 -22.93 0.89
C ARG A 392 -3.58 -23.00 0.11
N LYS A 393 -4.44 -21.96 0.23
CA LYS A 393 -5.69 -21.87 -0.52
C LYS A 393 -5.46 -21.86 -2.03
N ILE A 394 -4.48 -21.08 -2.50
CA ILE A 394 -4.10 -21.06 -3.90
C ILE A 394 -3.59 -22.44 -4.36
N CYS A 395 -2.75 -23.12 -3.56
CA CYS A 395 -2.33 -24.49 -3.85
C CYS A 395 -3.52 -25.46 -3.98
N GLU A 396 -4.49 -25.39 -3.06
CA GLU A 396 -5.72 -26.20 -3.11
C GLU A 396 -6.47 -25.98 -4.42
N GLN A 397 -6.69 -24.71 -4.80
CA GLN A 397 -7.40 -24.34 -6.02
C GLN A 397 -6.68 -24.79 -7.31
N LEU A 398 -5.35 -24.73 -7.34
CA LEU A 398 -4.55 -25.25 -8.46
C LEU A 398 -4.61 -26.79 -8.52
N ASN A 399 -4.50 -27.47 -7.37
CA ASN A 399 -4.60 -28.92 -7.30
C ASN A 399 -5.99 -29.42 -7.69
N GLU A 400 -7.08 -28.70 -7.37
CA GLU A 400 -8.44 -28.98 -7.83
C GLU A 400 -8.58 -28.92 -9.36
N LEU A 401 -7.74 -28.13 -10.03
CA LEU A 401 -7.66 -28.08 -11.50
C LEU A 401 -6.71 -29.12 -12.10
N GLY A 402 -6.13 -30.01 -11.29
CA GLY A 402 -5.14 -31.00 -11.72
C GLY A 402 -3.72 -30.44 -11.87
N ILE A 403 -3.44 -29.22 -11.36
CA ILE A 403 -2.11 -28.60 -11.40
C ILE A 403 -1.36 -28.95 -10.12
N THR A 404 -0.52 -29.99 -10.14
CA THR A 404 0.29 -30.36 -8.97
C THR A 404 1.18 -29.22 -8.50
N THR A 405 0.91 -28.70 -7.30
CA THR A 405 1.62 -27.58 -6.69
C THR A 405 2.06 -27.94 -5.28
N THR A 406 3.36 -27.80 -5.00
CA THR A 406 3.96 -28.06 -3.68
C THR A 406 4.32 -26.74 -3.02
N LEU A 407 3.72 -26.45 -1.85
CA LEU A 407 4.01 -25.26 -1.06
C LEU A 407 5.22 -25.51 -0.15
N TYR A 408 6.16 -24.56 -0.17
CA TYR A 408 7.30 -24.50 0.74
C TYR A 408 7.16 -23.27 1.64
N GLU A 409 6.90 -23.50 2.91
CA GLU A 409 6.81 -22.49 3.95
C GLU A 409 8.21 -22.25 4.51
N LEU A 410 8.81 -21.12 4.18
CA LEU A 410 10.23 -20.82 4.47
C LEU A 410 10.34 -19.72 5.52
N THR A 411 11.37 -19.79 6.37
CA THR A 411 11.74 -18.65 7.20
C THR A 411 12.09 -17.46 6.33
N TRP A 412 12.04 -16.23 6.86
CA TRP A 412 12.39 -15.03 6.08
C TRP A 412 13.77 -15.16 5.41
N ALA A 413 14.76 -15.64 6.14
CA ALA A 413 16.13 -15.79 5.61
C ALA A 413 16.18 -16.80 4.44
N ASP A 414 15.54 -17.97 4.59
CA ASP A 414 15.51 -19.00 3.55
C ASP A 414 14.65 -18.57 2.35
N TYR A 415 13.56 -17.83 2.61
CA TYR A 415 12.70 -17.28 1.57
C TYR A 415 13.45 -16.28 0.67
N ILE A 416 14.17 -15.33 1.27
CA ILE A 416 15.00 -14.38 0.50
C ILE A 416 16.11 -15.10 -0.25
N ALA A 417 16.79 -16.07 0.37
CA ALA A 417 17.82 -16.86 -0.28
C ALA A 417 17.27 -17.63 -1.51
N ALA A 418 16.09 -18.23 -1.40
CA ALA A 418 15.43 -18.93 -2.50
C ALA A 418 15.03 -17.97 -3.64
N LEU A 419 14.51 -16.77 -3.29
CA LEU A 419 14.20 -15.74 -4.29
C LEU A 419 15.45 -15.28 -5.06
N GLU A 420 16.55 -15.02 -4.35
CA GLU A 420 17.81 -14.58 -4.96
C GLU A 420 18.46 -15.67 -5.83
N ALA A 421 18.36 -16.93 -5.40
CA ALA A 421 18.86 -18.08 -6.15
C ALA A 421 17.97 -18.46 -7.35
N GLY A 422 16.71 -17.98 -7.40
CA GLY A 422 15.71 -18.40 -8.39
C GLY A 422 15.22 -19.83 -8.17
N GLU A 423 15.29 -20.33 -6.93
CA GLU A 423 14.89 -21.68 -6.56
C GLU A 423 13.40 -21.79 -6.26
N PHE A 424 12.57 -21.33 -7.18
CA PHE A 424 11.10 -21.38 -7.15
C PHE A 424 10.54 -21.31 -8.58
N ASP A 425 9.28 -21.71 -8.72
CA ASP A 425 8.50 -21.46 -9.93
C ASP A 425 7.53 -20.30 -9.71
N MET A 426 6.92 -20.25 -8.52
CA MET A 426 5.98 -19.21 -8.09
C MET A 426 6.29 -18.81 -6.63
N TYR A 427 6.06 -17.53 -6.28
CA TYR A 427 6.23 -17.03 -4.92
C TYR A 427 5.09 -16.10 -4.51
N TYR A 428 4.79 -16.07 -3.21
CA TYR A 428 3.86 -15.13 -2.61
C TYR A 428 4.62 -13.89 -2.16
N GLY A 429 4.42 -12.78 -2.87
CA GLY A 429 5.09 -11.51 -2.61
C GLY A 429 4.22 -10.48 -1.93
N GLU A 430 4.86 -9.49 -1.33
CA GLU A 430 4.27 -8.29 -0.77
C GLU A 430 5.15 -7.09 -1.10
N ILE A 431 4.52 -5.96 -1.43
CA ILE A 431 5.22 -4.71 -1.65
C ILE A 431 4.40 -3.54 -1.12
N ARG A 432 5.04 -2.67 -0.33
CA ARG A 432 4.47 -1.38 0.05
C ARG A 432 4.78 -0.38 -1.06
N MET A 433 3.75 -0.02 -1.80
CA MET A 433 3.90 0.92 -2.92
C MET A 433 4.04 2.35 -2.41
N THR A 434 4.79 3.15 -3.16
CA THR A 434 4.84 4.60 -3.00
C THR A 434 3.56 5.25 -3.52
N PRO A 435 3.23 6.50 -3.12
CA PRO A 435 2.00 7.16 -3.57
C PRO A 435 1.88 7.37 -5.09
N ASP A 436 2.97 7.28 -5.83
CA ASP A 436 3.01 7.31 -7.30
C ASP A 436 2.86 5.92 -7.96
N TRP A 437 2.50 4.90 -7.18
CA TRP A 437 2.27 3.52 -7.62
C TRP A 437 3.45 2.86 -8.33
N ASN A 438 4.66 3.15 -7.89
CA ASN A 438 5.90 2.67 -8.50
C ASN A 438 6.17 1.19 -8.20
N LEU A 439 6.27 0.38 -9.25
CA LEU A 439 6.66 -1.04 -9.19
C LEU A 439 7.98 -1.32 -9.94
N SER A 440 8.75 -0.28 -10.29
CA SER A 440 9.97 -0.42 -11.10
C SER A 440 10.97 -1.41 -10.50
N GLU A 441 11.02 -1.55 -9.18
CA GLU A 441 11.92 -2.52 -8.52
C GLU A 441 11.61 -3.98 -8.88
N LEU A 442 10.32 -4.30 -9.13
CA LEU A 442 9.89 -5.64 -9.54
C LEU A 442 10.17 -5.95 -11.00
N PHE A 443 10.24 -4.92 -11.85
CA PHE A 443 10.33 -5.08 -13.31
C PHE A 443 11.67 -4.69 -13.91
N ARG A 444 12.44 -3.81 -13.24
CA ARG A 444 13.73 -3.34 -13.80
C ARG A 444 14.68 -4.50 -13.94
N PRO A 445 15.20 -4.79 -15.16
CA PRO A 445 16.15 -5.86 -15.39
C PRO A 445 17.41 -5.70 -14.53
N ARG A 446 17.84 -6.79 -13.92
CA ARG A 446 19.09 -6.83 -13.14
C ARG A 446 20.28 -6.75 -14.08
N GLU A 447 20.84 -5.57 -14.27
CA GLU A 447 22.10 -5.38 -14.98
C GLU A 447 23.25 -5.79 -14.06
N ASN A 448 23.99 -6.84 -14.46
CA ASN A 448 25.15 -7.41 -13.79
C ASN A 448 24.93 -7.97 -12.38
N ARG A 449 25.02 -9.28 -12.28
CA ARG A 449 25.33 -10.02 -11.04
C ARG A 449 26.78 -9.73 -10.59
N SER A 450 27.09 -8.49 -10.28
CA SER A 450 28.31 -8.14 -9.58
C SER A 450 28.17 -8.64 -8.14
N LYS A 451 29.22 -9.25 -7.61
CA LYS A 451 29.26 -9.83 -6.25
C LYS A 451 29.19 -8.78 -5.13
N ASP A 452 29.06 -7.52 -5.46
CA ASP A 452 28.82 -6.46 -4.52
C ASP A 452 27.32 -6.35 -4.24
N LEU A 453 26.92 -6.87 -3.10
CA LEU A 453 25.55 -7.03 -2.57
C LEU A 453 24.83 -5.74 -2.20
N THR A 454 25.22 -4.59 -2.69
CA THR A 454 24.53 -3.34 -2.45
C THR A 454 23.49 -3.08 -3.54
N PHE A 455 22.25 -3.36 -3.21
CA PHE A 455 21.04 -3.07 -3.98
C PHE A 455 20.85 -3.88 -5.27
N GLN A 456 20.41 -5.10 -5.12
CA GLN A 456 19.81 -5.86 -6.21
C GLN A 456 18.29 -5.61 -6.15
N GLY A 457 17.73 -4.95 -7.16
CA GLY A 457 16.29 -4.73 -7.26
C GLY A 457 15.49 -6.04 -7.13
N MET A 458 14.21 -5.95 -6.76
CA MET A 458 13.32 -7.07 -6.44
C MET A 458 12.80 -7.81 -7.68
N ASN A 459 13.43 -7.69 -8.86
CA ASN A 459 13.05 -8.45 -10.07
C ASN A 459 13.39 -9.95 -9.91
N TYR A 460 12.71 -10.60 -8.97
CA TYR A 460 12.83 -12.06 -8.78
C TYR A 460 12.21 -12.85 -9.93
N ALA A 461 11.29 -12.24 -10.67
CA ALA A 461 10.72 -12.82 -11.89
C ALA A 461 11.77 -13.07 -13.00
N GLN A 462 12.95 -12.46 -12.88
CA GLN A 462 14.04 -12.53 -13.86
C GLN A 462 13.63 -12.06 -15.27
N THR A 463 12.63 -11.20 -15.36
CA THR A 463 12.23 -10.60 -16.64
C THR A 463 13.36 -9.75 -17.20
N ARG A 464 13.47 -9.74 -18.54
CA ARG A 464 14.37 -8.87 -19.29
C ARG A 464 13.61 -7.88 -20.17
N ASP A 465 12.30 -7.80 -19.98
CA ASP A 465 11.43 -6.90 -20.71
C ASP A 465 11.39 -5.53 -20.02
N TYR A 466 11.64 -4.47 -20.77
CA TYR A 466 11.57 -3.08 -20.29
C TYR A 466 10.19 -2.45 -20.47
N GLY A 467 9.20 -3.19 -20.97
CA GLY A 467 7.87 -2.65 -21.30
C GLY A 467 7.19 -1.92 -20.14
N TYR A 468 7.34 -2.43 -18.91
CA TYR A 468 6.85 -1.73 -17.72
C TYR A 468 7.58 -0.39 -17.52
N VAL A 469 8.90 -0.38 -17.62
CA VAL A 469 9.71 0.83 -17.38
C VAL A 469 9.34 1.92 -18.36
N ASP A 470 9.25 1.60 -19.66
CA ASP A 470 8.88 2.54 -20.71
C ASP A 470 7.47 3.13 -20.50
N LEU A 471 6.50 2.30 -20.11
CA LEU A 471 5.13 2.72 -19.81
C LEU A 471 5.08 3.60 -18.55
N TYR A 472 5.84 3.24 -17.52
CA TYR A 472 5.87 3.99 -16.27
C TYR A 472 6.56 5.36 -16.46
N GLU A 473 7.65 5.44 -17.22
CA GLU A 473 8.30 6.72 -17.58
C GLU A 473 7.34 7.61 -18.38
N LYS A 474 6.54 7.04 -19.29
CA LYS A 474 5.52 7.78 -20.02
C LYS A 474 4.45 8.36 -19.10
N TYR A 475 3.90 7.53 -18.19
CA TYR A 475 2.93 7.94 -17.17
C TYR A 475 3.44 9.09 -16.30
N LEU A 476 4.68 9.02 -15.85
CA LEU A 476 5.30 10.04 -15.02
C LEU A 476 5.57 11.37 -15.78
N GLY A 477 5.76 11.31 -17.10
CA GLY A 477 6.01 12.49 -17.94
C GLY A 477 4.74 13.12 -18.51
N GLU A 478 3.55 12.55 -18.29
CA GLU A 478 2.31 13.05 -18.88
C GLU A 478 1.73 14.24 -18.10
N GLN A 479 1.41 15.32 -18.82
CA GLN A 479 0.91 16.58 -18.25
C GLN A 479 -0.60 16.54 -18.00
N GLU A 480 -1.35 16.00 -18.98
CA GLU A 480 -2.79 15.98 -18.91
C GLU A 480 -3.29 14.82 -18.04
N GLU A 481 -4.11 15.12 -17.03
CA GLU A 481 -4.60 14.11 -16.08
C GLU A 481 -5.37 12.96 -16.77
N SER A 482 -6.19 13.28 -17.77
CA SER A 482 -6.94 12.26 -18.52
C SER A 482 -6.01 11.32 -19.29
N ALA A 483 -4.97 11.85 -19.95
CA ALA A 483 -3.97 11.06 -20.68
C ALA A 483 -3.10 10.27 -19.71
N ARG A 484 -2.73 10.84 -18.58
CA ARG A 484 -2.01 10.14 -17.50
C ARG A 484 -2.79 8.94 -16.95
N ARG A 485 -4.12 9.06 -16.83
CA ARG A 485 -4.99 7.94 -16.48
C ARG A 485 -4.98 6.83 -17.54
N GLU A 486 -5.02 7.18 -18.81
CA GLU A 486 -4.90 6.23 -19.93
C GLU A 486 -3.53 5.53 -19.94
N ASP A 487 -2.46 6.27 -19.62
CA ASP A 487 -1.11 5.70 -19.52
C ASP A 487 -1.00 4.72 -18.34
N PHE A 488 -1.62 5.02 -17.22
CA PHE A 488 -1.65 4.09 -16.08
C PHE A 488 -2.50 2.83 -16.40
N GLN A 489 -3.59 2.98 -17.15
CA GLN A 489 -4.34 1.83 -17.65
C GLN A 489 -3.50 0.95 -18.57
N ALA A 490 -2.61 1.55 -19.38
CA ALA A 490 -1.67 0.77 -20.20
C ALA A 490 -0.67 -0.02 -19.34
N ILE A 491 -0.21 0.53 -18.20
CA ILE A 491 0.60 -0.20 -17.21
C ILE A 491 -0.20 -1.38 -16.64
N SER A 492 -1.44 -1.14 -16.23
CA SER A 492 -2.31 -2.19 -15.69
C SER A 492 -2.54 -3.32 -16.69
N ARG A 493 -2.79 -2.99 -17.97
CA ARG A 493 -2.90 -3.98 -19.06
C ARG A 493 -1.61 -4.77 -19.26
N TYR A 494 -0.47 -4.09 -19.31
CA TYR A 494 0.83 -4.76 -19.45
C TYR A 494 1.05 -5.80 -18.34
N ILE A 495 0.77 -5.45 -17.07
CA ILE A 495 0.94 -6.36 -15.93
C ILE A 495 -0.02 -7.54 -16.02
N THR A 496 -1.30 -7.31 -16.29
CA THR A 496 -2.32 -8.36 -16.37
C THR A 496 -2.15 -9.28 -17.58
N GLU A 497 -1.71 -8.75 -18.73
CA GLU A 497 -1.50 -9.51 -19.95
C GLU A 497 -0.19 -10.32 -19.95
N THR A 498 0.86 -9.81 -19.29
CA THR A 498 2.12 -10.54 -19.15
C THR A 498 2.11 -11.52 -17.98
N GLY A 499 1.31 -11.25 -16.94
CA GLY A 499 1.22 -12.05 -15.72
C GLY A 499 2.55 -12.22 -15.00
N ILE A 500 3.51 -11.29 -15.16
CA ILE A 500 4.81 -11.35 -14.46
C ILE A 500 4.59 -11.30 -12.95
N ILE A 501 3.65 -10.48 -12.51
CA ILE A 501 3.04 -10.51 -11.19
C ILE A 501 1.51 -10.53 -11.33
N LEU A 502 0.83 -11.11 -10.36
CA LEU A 502 -0.62 -11.12 -10.28
C LEU A 502 -1.04 -10.52 -8.93
N PRO A 503 -1.59 -9.31 -8.90
CA PRO A 503 -2.14 -8.72 -7.67
C PRO A 503 -3.21 -9.62 -7.07
N LEU A 504 -3.24 -9.73 -5.74
CA LEU A 504 -4.22 -10.49 -4.98
C LEU A 504 -5.13 -9.55 -4.18
N CYS A 505 -4.55 -8.69 -3.38
CA CYS A 505 -5.27 -7.74 -2.54
C CYS A 505 -4.34 -6.64 -2.04
N PHE A 506 -4.94 -5.60 -1.49
CA PHE A 506 -4.27 -4.60 -0.64
C PHE A 506 -4.66 -4.83 0.81
N GLU A 507 -3.70 -4.68 1.72
CA GLU A 507 -3.95 -4.81 3.16
C GLU A 507 -4.77 -3.65 3.70
N ARG A 508 -5.50 -3.93 4.77
CA ARG A 508 -6.10 -2.95 5.67
C ARG A 508 -5.48 -3.04 7.05
N ARG A 509 -5.37 -1.91 7.70
CA ARG A 509 -5.03 -1.84 9.12
C ARG A 509 -6.31 -1.67 9.93
N GLU A 510 -6.30 -2.25 11.13
CA GLU A 510 -7.35 -2.04 12.12
C GLU A 510 -7.00 -0.86 13.01
N LEU A 511 -7.98 -0.02 13.25
CA LEU A 511 -7.96 0.99 14.29
C LEU A 511 -9.01 0.60 15.32
N LEU A 512 -8.55 0.31 16.52
CA LEU A 512 -9.36 -0.11 17.65
C LEU A 512 -9.56 1.04 18.62
N THR A 513 -10.80 1.30 19.00
CA THR A 513 -11.15 2.24 20.08
C THR A 513 -12.13 1.59 21.02
N HIS A 514 -12.27 2.11 22.23
CA HIS A 514 -13.37 1.71 23.11
C HIS A 514 -14.69 2.16 22.52
N ARG A 515 -15.73 1.35 22.70
CA ARG A 515 -17.06 1.59 22.13
C ARG A 515 -17.64 2.93 22.61
N GLY A 516 -18.00 3.77 21.65
CA GLY A 516 -18.58 5.09 21.92
C GLY A 516 -17.60 6.18 22.35
N VAL A 517 -16.29 5.88 22.48
CA VAL A 517 -15.29 6.88 22.87
C VAL A 517 -14.94 7.81 21.72
N ALA A 518 -14.75 7.29 20.51
CA ALA A 518 -14.37 8.11 19.37
C ALA A 518 -15.25 7.82 18.14
N THR A 519 -15.75 8.88 17.49
CA THR A 519 -16.51 8.81 16.24
C THR A 519 -16.00 9.83 15.23
N GLY A 520 -16.37 9.69 13.94
CA GLY A 520 -15.88 10.56 12.87
C GLY A 520 -14.44 10.25 12.43
N ILE A 521 -13.91 9.08 12.81
CA ILE A 521 -12.53 8.68 12.51
C ILE A 521 -12.36 8.48 11.01
N SER A 522 -11.36 9.16 10.42
CA SER A 522 -11.00 9.10 9.00
C SER A 522 -9.52 8.75 8.77
N ALA A 523 -8.98 7.86 9.60
CA ALA A 523 -7.57 7.46 9.55
C ALA A 523 -7.12 7.01 8.15
N THR A 524 -5.88 7.35 7.78
CA THR A 524 -5.21 6.88 6.57
C THR A 524 -3.90 6.18 6.93
N GLN A 525 -3.27 5.49 5.97
CA GLN A 525 -1.96 4.87 6.24
C GLN A 525 -0.84 5.90 6.51
N TYR A 526 -1.04 7.14 6.10
CA TYR A 526 -0.06 8.21 6.25
C TYR A 526 -0.32 9.08 7.48
N ASP A 527 -1.57 9.07 7.96
CA ASP A 527 -2.01 9.87 9.09
C ASP A 527 -3.17 9.17 9.83
N VAL A 528 -2.86 8.61 10.99
CA VAL A 528 -3.86 7.96 11.87
C VAL A 528 -4.87 8.96 12.40
N PHE A 529 -4.46 10.21 12.62
CA PHE A 529 -5.28 11.31 13.14
C PHE A 529 -5.74 12.28 12.03
N HIS A 530 -5.86 11.74 10.82
CA HIS A 530 -6.38 12.51 9.69
C HIS A 530 -7.71 13.18 10.02
N ASN A 531 -7.82 14.51 9.78
CA ASN A 531 -8.96 15.33 10.13
C ASN A 531 -9.39 15.20 11.60
N PHE A 532 -8.42 15.15 12.54
CA PHE A 532 -8.72 14.96 13.96
C PHE A 532 -9.67 16.02 14.53
N ASN A 533 -9.67 17.23 13.99
CA ASN A 533 -10.61 18.30 14.32
C ASN A 533 -12.08 17.96 14.02
N GLU A 534 -12.36 16.99 13.15
CA GLU A 534 -13.71 16.51 12.83
C GLU A 534 -14.16 15.34 13.72
N TRP A 535 -13.24 14.76 14.51
CA TRP A 535 -13.57 13.66 15.40
C TRP A 535 -14.39 14.16 16.58
N THR A 536 -15.28 13.31 17.06
CA THR A 536 -15.97 13.52 18.33
C THR A 536 -15.43 12.52 19.34
N ILE A 537 -14.87 13.03 20.45
CA ILE A 537 -14.34 12.23 21.56
C ILE A 537 -15.27 12.38 22.75
N ASN A 538 -15.79 11.25 23.23
CA ASN A 538 -16.66 11.19 24.39
C ASN A 538 -15.92 10.48 25.53
N LEU A 539 -15.61 11.22 26.58
CA LEU A 539 -14.90 10.75 27.77
C LEU A 539 -15.79 10.65 29.01
N GLU A 540 -17.12 10.89 28.86
CA GLU A 540 -18.09 10.83 29.96
C GLU A 540 -18.74 9.44 30.13
#